data_1f715982601804df301e8ba156b57643
#
_entry.id   1f715982601804df301e8ba156b57643
#
_cell.length_a   1.000
_cell.length_b   1.000
_cell.length_c   1.000
_cell.angle_alpha   90.00
_cell.angle_beta   90.00
_cell.angle_gamma   90.00
#
_symmetry.space_group_name_H-M   'P 1'
#
loop_
_entity.id
_entity.type
_entity.pdbx_description
1 polymer ?
#
loop_
_entity_poly.entity_id
_entity_poly.type
_entity_poly.pdbx_seq_one_letter_code
_entity_poly.pdbx_strand_id
1 'polypeptide(L)'
;MLNGRFIGAWMLKSFETAQPDGSVVRPWGDDPLGIICWDASGYFSAQLGPRVASPDKPYVAYFGTLSAPNVDSGTLVHKVLGSSNPERLNGDQVREFTFIDSLTLTLKPPAAANGSQSTLTWRRLCD
;
A
#
# COMPACT_ATOMS: atom_id res chain seq x y z
N MET A 1 11.38 16.43 -3.69
CA MET A 1 12.16 15.57 -2.79
C MET A 1 11.22 14.67 -1.98
N LEU A 2 11.58 13.43 -1.80
CA LEU A 2 10.75 12.49 -1.05
C LEU A 2 10.76 12.86 0.44
N ASN A 3 9.59 12.77 1.08
CA ASN A 3 9.45 12.90 2.53
C ASN A 3 10.25 11.78 3.22
N GLY A 4 11.20 12.16 4.09
CA GLY A 4 12.05 11.21 4.79
C GLY A 4 11.32 10.20 5.65
N ARG A 5 10.07 10.48 6.05
CA ARG A 5 9.26 9.55 6.84
C ARG A 5 8.94 8.27 6.08
N PHE A 6 8.87 8.33 4.75
CA PHE A 6 8.58 7.15 3.93
C PHE A 6 9.82 6.32 3.65
N ILE A 7 11.01 6.92 3.62
CA ILE A 7 12.22 6.25 3.15
C ILE A 7 12.52 5.02 3.99
N GLY A 8 12.71 3.89 3.33
CA GLY A 8 13.03 2.62 3.95
C GLY A 8 12.13 1.51 3.48
N ALA A 9 12.21 0.38 4.17
CA ALA A 9 11.44 -0.81 3.85
C ALA A 9 10.36 -1.03 4.91
N TRP A 10 9.17 -1.40 4.44
CA TRP A 10 8.00 -1.60 5.28
C TRP A 10 7.39 -2.95 4.97
N MET A 11 7.00 -3.70 6.01
CA MET A 11 6.37 -5.01 5.87
C MET A 11 4.86 -4.87 6.07
N LEU A 12 4.08 -5.53 5.22
CA LEU A 12 2.62 -5.55 5.35
C LEU A 12 2.22 -6.36 6.58
N LYS A 13 1.40 -5.77 7.44
CA LYS A 13 0.91 -6.42 8.66
C LYS A 13 -0.53 -6.88 8.51
N SER A 14 -1.38 -6.09 7.85
CA SER A 14 -2.77 -6.48 7.67
C SER A 14 -3.34 -5.81 6.43
N PHE A 15 -4.31 -6.48 5.84
CA PHE A 15 -5.11 -5.97 4.75
C PHE A 15 -6.56 -6.26 5.10
N GLU A 16 -7.32 -5.22 5.40
CA GLU A 16 -8.72 -5.32 5.84
C GLU A 16 -9.60 -4.49 4.93
N THR A 17 -10.80 -4.98 4.66
CA THR A 17 -11.80 -4.25 3.89
C THR A 17 -13.08 -4.15 4.71
N ALA A 18 -13.48 -2.91 5.02
CA ALA A 18 -14.75 -2.65 5.69
C ALA A 18 -15.86 -2.65 4.65
N GLN A 19 -16.87 -3.48 4.87
CA GLN A 19 -18.01 -3.61 3.98
C GLN A 19 -19.07 -2.56 4.32
N PRO A 20 -20.01 -2.23 3.38
CA PRO A 20 -21.07 -1.26 3.67
C PRO A 20 -21.96 -1.63 4.86
N ASP A 21 -22.08 -2.93 5.16
CA ASP A 21 -22.89 -3.41 6.29
C ASP A 21 -22.16 -3.32 7.63
N GLY A 22 -20.92 -2.81 7.64
CA GLY A 22 -20.11 -2.68 8.84
C GLY A 22 -19.24 -3.88 9.15
N SER A 23 -19.37 -4.99 8.41
CA SER A 23 -18.50 -6.15 8.60
C SER A 23 -17.11 -5.87 8.03
N VAL A 24 -16.11 -6.58 8.51
CA VAL A 24 -14.73 -6.49 8.05
C VAL A 24 -14.30 -7.83 7.50
N VAL A 25 -13.75 -7.82 6.28
CA VAL A 25 -13.19 -9.02 5.66
C VAL A 25 -11.69 -8.84 5.47
N ARG A 26 -10.96 -9.94 5.39
CA ARG A 26 -9.52 -9.96 5.14
C ARG A 26 -9.26 -10.75 3.85
N PRO A 27 -9.20 -10.04 2.70
CA PRO A 27 -9.13 -10.72 1.40
C PRO A 27 -7.92 -11.65 1.25
N TRP A 28 -6.82 -11.37 1.95
CA TRP A 28 -5.61 -12.19 1.91
C TRP A 28 -5.37 -12.95 3.22
N GLY A 29 -6.42 -13.11 4.06
CA GLY A 29 -6.32 -13.82 5.32
C GLY A 29 -5.74 -12.98 6.45
N ASP A 30 -5.46 -13.64 7.57
CA ASP A 30 -4.98 -12.98 8.79
C ASP A 30 -3.49 -12.65 8.74
N ASP A 31 -2.75 -13.24 7.81
CA ASP A 31 -1.30 -13.13 7.74
C ASP A 31 -0.85 -12.89 6.30
N PRO A 32 -1.19 -11.74 5.70
CA PRO A 32 -0.75 -11.42 4.35
C PRO A 32 0.76 -11.20 4.31
N LEU A 33 1.32 -11.23 3.11
CA LEU A 33 2.74 -11.01 2.92
C LEU A 33 2.95 -9.84 1.97
N GLY A 34 3.87 -8.96 2.31
CA GLY A 34 4.17 -7.84 1.43
C GLY A 34 5.30 -6.99 1.96
N ILE A 35 5.98 -6.35 1.02
CA ILE A 35 7.02 -5.40 1.32
C ILE A 35 6.88 -4.22 0.37
N ILE A 36 7.11 -3.02 0.88
CA ILE A 36 7.22 -1.83 0.06
C ILE A 36 8.48 -1.08 0.49
N CYS A 37 9.24 -0.62 -0.50
CA CYS A 37 10.46 0.13 -0.27
C CYS A 37 10.35 1.47 -0.98
N TRP A 38 10.59 2.55 -0.28
CA TRP A 38 10.74 3.88 -0.85
C TRP A 38 12.18 4.32 -0.65
N ASP A 39 12.81 4.84 -1.69
CA ASP A 39 14.18 5.32 -1.55
C ASP A 39 14.26 6.85 -1.66
N ALA A 40 15.43 7.38 -1.32
CA ALA A 40 15.63 8.82 -1.25
C ALA A 40 15.51 9.51 -2.62
N SER A 41 15.62 8.76 -3.72
CA SER A 41 15.47 9.31 -5.06
C SER A 41 14.01 9.54 -5.46
N GLY A 42 13.06 9.07 -4.66
CA GLY A 42 11.63 9.21 -4.94
C GLY A 42 11.02 8.01 -5.65
N TYR A 43 11.76 6.94 -5.84
CA TYR A 43 11.26 5.71 -6.44
C TYR A 43 10.78 4.75 -5.37
N PHE A 44 9.86 3.87 -5.75
CA PHE A 44 9.35 2.84 -4.87
C PHE A 44 9.21 1.51 -5.61
N SER A 45 9.20 0.43 -4.85
CA SER A 45 8.92 -0.91 -5.34
C SER A 45 8.07 -1.64 -4.29
N ALA A 46 7.03 -2.33 -4.73
CA ALA A 46 6.11 -3.02 -3.84
C ALA A 46 5.77 -4.40 -4.39
N GLN A 47 5.73 -5.38 -3.49
CA GLN A 47 5.21 -6.71 -3.76
C GLN A 47 4.33 -7.10 -2.59
N LEU A 48 3.10 -7.52 -2.84
CA LEU A 48 2.18 -7.90 -1.78
C LEU A 48 1.16 -8.91 -2.26
N GLY A 49 0.65 -9.73 -1.33
CA GLY A 49 -0.34 -10.74 -1.63
C GLY A 49 -0.64 -11.61 -0.41
N PRO A 50 -1.39 -12.70 -0.63
CA PRO A 50 -1.61 -13.67 0.45
C PRO A 50 -0.30 -14.38 0.81
N ARG A 51 -0.26 -15.00 1.98
CA ARG A 51 0.94 -15.72 2.44
C ARG A 51 1.42 -16.74 1.41
N VAL A 52 0.49 -17.41 0.76
CA VAL A 52 0.76 -18.33 -0.34
C VAL A 52 -0.03 -17.89 -1.55
N ALA A 53 0.66 -17.45 -2.60
CA ALA A 53 0.02 -17.00 -3.82
C ALA A 53 -0.58 -18.19 -4.58
N SER A 54 -1.65 -17.91 -5.33
CA SER A 54 -2.31 -18.88 -6.19
C SER A 54 -2.74 -18.18 -7.49
N PRO A 55 -3.16 -18.92 -8.52
CA PRO A 55 -3.64 -18.29 -9.74
C PRO A 55 -4.81 -17.31 -9.50
N ASP A 56 -5.68 -17.60 -8.53
CA ASP A 56 -6.81 -16.73 -8.18
C ASP A 56 -6.40 -15.54 -7.32
N LYS A 57 -5.31 -15.69 -6.55
CA LYS A 57 -4.80 -14.64 -5.67
C LYS A 57 -3.29 -14.55 -5.83
N PRO A 58 -2.82 -14.01 -6.97
CA PRO A 58 -1.39 -13.86 -7.22
C PRO A 58 -0.80 -12.71 -6.39
N TYR A 59 0.52 -12.68 -6.26
CA TYR A 59 1.18 -11.49 -5.77
C TYR A 59 0.98 -10.34 -6.75
N VAL A 60 0.79 -9.16 -6.19
CA VAL A 60 0.77 -7.91 -6.93
C VAL A 60 2.15 -7.30 -6.81
N ALA A 61 2.76 -6.95 -7.95
CA ALA A 61 4.09 -6.33 -7.97
C ALA A 61 4.05 -5.10 -8.86
N TYR A 62 4.57 -3.98 -8.38
CA TYR A 62 4.64 -2.76 -9.17
C TYR A 62 5.70 -1.82 -8.60
N PHE A 63 6.11 -0.87 -9.45
CA PHE A 63 7.12 0.11 -9.05
C PHE A 63 6.88 1.43 -9.81
N GLY A 64 7.46 2.48 -9.31
CA GLY A 64 7.31 3.79 -9.91
C GLY A 64 7.87 4.89 -9.01
N THR A 65 7.19 6.04 -9.03
CA THR A 65 7.62 7.20 -8.23
C THR A 65 6.56 7.57 -7.20
N LEU A 66 7.01 8.20 -6.13
CA LEU A 66 6.14 8.67 -5.04
C LEU A 66 6.11 10.19 -5.01
N SER A 67 4.90 10.73 -4.87
CA SER A 67 4.68 12.14 -4.52
C SER A 67 3.84 12.17 -3.25
N ALA A 68 4.34 12.83 -2.20
CA ALA A 68 3.64 12.91 -0.92
C ALA A 68 4.01 14.18 -0.18
N PRO A 69 3.05 14.81 0.54
CA PRO A 69 3.36 15.96 1.38
C PRO A 69 4.11 15.54 2.65
N ASN A 70 4.84 16.47 3.24
CA ASN A 70 5.58 16.24 4.48
C ASN A 70 4.69 16.51 5.70
N VAL A 71 3.72 15.62 5.93
CA VAL A 71 2.74 15.72 7.01
C VAL A 71 2.47 14.34 7.59
N ASP A 72 1.80 14.27 8.74
CA ASP A 72 1.50 12.99 9.40
C ASP A 72 0.42 12.19 8.67
N SER A 73 -0.48 12.87 7.98
CA SER A 73 -1.52 12.23 7.20
C SER A 73 -1.87 13.11 6.01
N GLY A 74 -2.30 12.48 4.93
CA GLY A 74 -2.65 13.20 3.71
C GLY A 74 -2.85 12.21 2.57
N THR A 75 -2.65 12.72 1.35
CA THR A 75 -2.79 11.92 0.15
C THR A 75 -1.44 11.77 -0.53
N LEU A 76 -1.05 10.55 -0.81
CA LEU A 76 0.13 10.27 -1.64
C LEU A 76 -0.32 9.79 -3.02
N VAL A 77 0.55 9.93 -3.99
CA VAL A 77 0.34 9.42 -5.33
C VAL A 77 1.54 8.56 -5.73
N HIS A 78 1.26 7.33 -6.09
CA HIS A 78 2.22 6.44 -6.74
C HIS A 78 1.97 6.51 -8.25
N LYS A 79 2.95 7.01 -8.99
CA LYS A 79 2.90 6.93 -10.45
C LYS A 79 3.53 5.62 -10.87
N VAL A 80 2.72 4.71 -11.40
CA VAL A 80 3.16 3.34 -11.70
C VAL A 80 3.88 3.33 -13.05
N LEU A 81 5.13 2.87 -13.04
CA LEU A 81 5.95 2.71 -14.23
C LEU A 81 5.97 1.27 -14.72
N GLY A 82 5.84 0.31 -13.82
CA GLY A 82 5.77 -1.10 -14.16
C GLY A 82 4.87 -1.83 -13.19
N SER A 83 4.15 -2.84 -13.67
CA SER A 83 3.20 -3.60 -12.85
C SER A 83 3.01 -5.00 -13.40
N SER A 84 2.81 -5.96 -12.50
CA SER A 84 2.38 -7.30 -12.86
C SER A 84 0.95 -7.32 -13.39
N ASN A 85 0.16 -6.28 -13.12
CA ASN A 85 -1.18 -6.09 -13.66
C ASN A 85 -1.13 -5.01 -14.73
N PRO A 86 -1.33 -5.35 -16.03
CA PRO A 86 -1.25 -4.37 -17.11
C PRO A 86 -2.20 -3.18 -16.95
N GLU A 87 -3.33 -3.37 -16.29
CA GLU A 87 -4.32 -2.31 -16.09
C GLU A 87 -3.78 -1.17 -15.21
N ARG A 88 -2.73 -1.41 -14.45
CA ARG A 88 -2.13 -0.40 -13.57
C ARG A 88 -0.99 0.37 -14.22
N LEU A 89 -0.57 -0.04 -15.41
CA LEU A 89 0.56 0.61 -16.08
C LEU A 89 0.25 2.05 -16.44
N ASN A 90 1.22 2.94 -16.20
CA ASN A 90 1.15 4.36 -16.53
C ASN A 90 0.01 5.11 -15.85
N GLY A 91 -0.56 4.51 -14.80
CA GLY A 91 -1.62 5.13 -14.03
C GLY A 91 -1.12 5.69 -12.71
N ASP A 92 -1.94 6.52 -12.11
CA ASP A 92 -1.69 7.05 -10.78
C ASP A 92 -2.48 6.23 -9.76
N GLN A 93 -1.78 5.77 -8.72
CA GLN A 93 -2.43 5.16 -7.57
C GLN A 93 -2.47 6.18 -6.45
N VAL A 94 -3.67 6.66 -6.16
CA VAL A 94 -3.90 7.62 -5.08
C VAL A 94 -4.19 6.83 -3.81
N ARG A 95 -3.51 7.22 -2.72
CA ARG A 95 -3.69 6.55 -1.41
C ARG A 95 -3.78 7.61 -0.32
N GLU A 96 -4.71 7.44 0.60
CA GLU A 96 -4.67 8.20 1.83
C GLU A 96 -3.69 7.53 2.78
N PHE A 97 -2.79 8.31 3.36
CA PHE A 97 -1.80 7.77 4.28
C PHE A 97 -1.93 8.41 5.66
N THR A 98 -1.61 7.63 6.68
CA THR A 98 -1.52 8.10 8.06
C THR A 98 -0.37 7.40 8.75
N PHE A 99 0.56 8.18 9.30
CA PHE A 99 1.58 7.65 10.20
C PHE A 99 0.97 7.58 11.59
N ILE A 100 0.66 6.35 12.04
CA ILE A 100 0.13 6.13 13.40
C ILE A 100 1.22 6.47 14.41
N ASP A 101 2.44 6.06 14.10
CA ASP A 101 3.66 6.42 14.82
C ASP A 101 4.83 6.30 13.84
N SER A 102 6.07 6.44 14.31
CA SER A 102 7.24 6.40 13.42
C SER A 102 7.48 5.03 12.78
N LEU A 103 6.84 3.98 13.29
CA LEU A 103 7.04 2.61 12.84
C LEU A 103 5.80 2.01 12.17
N THR A 104 4.67 2.72 12.17
CA THR A 104 3.39 2.18 11.68
C THR A 104 2.72 3.16 10.72
N LEU A 105 2.42 2.69 9.53
CA LEU A 105 1.82 3.48 8.46
C LEU A 105 0.58 2.75 7.95
N THR A 106 -0.52 3.48 7.76
CA THR A 106 -1.69 2.94 7.06
C THR A 106 -1.82 3.59 5.70
N LEU A 107 -2.20 2.78 4.71
CA LEU A 107 -2.51 3.24 3.37
C LEU A 107 -3.92 2.79 3.01
N LYS A 108 -4.71 3.71 2.48
CA LYS A 108 -6.09 3.43 2.06
C LYS A 108 -6.27 3.82 0.60
N PRO A 109 -6.60 2.85 -0.28
CA PRO A 109 -7.02 3.19 -1.63
C PRO A 109 -8.37 3.90 -1.60
N PRO A 110 -8.80 4.56 -2.70
CA PRO A 110 -10.14 5.12 -2.76
C PRO A 110 -11.19 4.07 -2.46
N ALA A 111 -12.30 4.49 -1.84
CA ALA A 111 -13.41 3.59 -1.57
C ALA A 111 -13.94 2.99 -2.87
N ALA A 112 -14.34 1.73 -2.82
CA ALA A 112 -14.95 1.07 -3.97
C ALA A 112 -16.33 1.65 -4.25
N ALA A 113 -16.84 1.40 -5.46
CA ALA A 113 -18.14 1.92 -5.89
C ALA A 113 -19.29 1.49 -4.97
N ASN A 114 -19.18 0.30 -4.35
CA ASN A 114 -20.18 -0.20 -3.40
C ASN A 114 -20.03 0.38 -1.99
N GLY A 115 -19.05 1.27 -1.77
CA GLY A 115 -18.81 1.89 -0.48
C GLY A 115 -17.84 1.12 0.43
N SER A 116 -17.31 -0.03 0.00
CA SER A 116 -16.32 -0.72 0.81
C SER A 116 -15.01 0.06 0.83
N GLN A 117 -14.28 -0.03 1.96
CA GLN A 117 -13.04 0.69 2.16
C GLN A 117 -11.96 -0.26 2.67
N SER A 118 -10.85 -0.31 1.95
CA SER A 118 -9.70 -1.13 2.34
C SER A 118 -8.70 -0.30 3.14
N THR A 119 -8.00 -0.96 4.05
CA THR A 119 -6.91 -0.38 4.83
C THR A 119 -5.78 -1.40 4.87
N LEU A 120 -4.59 -0.96 4.44
CA LEU A 120 -3.37 -1.74 4.54
C LEU A 120 -2.50 -1.12 5.61
N THR A 121 -2.07 -1.94 6.57
CA THR A 121 -1.22 -1.48 7.67
C THR A 121 0.17 -2.04 7.47
N TRP A 122 1.16 -1.15 7.53
CA TRP A 122 2.56 -1.44 7.26
C TRP A 122 3.42 -1.15 8.48
N ARG A 123 4.41 -1.98 8.71
CA ARG A 123 5.38 -1.80 9.80
C ARG A 123 6.76 -1.58 9.22
N ARG A 124 7.44 -0.53 9.68
CA ARG A 124 8.82 -0.26 9.26
C ARG A 124 9.73 -1.41 9.71
N LEU A 125 10.56 -1.90 8.79
CA LEU A 125 11.45 -3.03 9.07
C LEU A 125 12.66 -2.62 9.90
N CYS A 126 13.15 -1.40 9.73
CA CYS A 126 14.25 -0.89 10.54
C CYS A 126 14.07 0.62 10.74
N ASP A 127 14.64 1.10 11.82
CA ASP A 127 14.52 2.49 12.24
C ASP A 127 15.39 3.42 11.41
#